data_f7c126c4b243712409e056e780be9fb3
#
_entry.id   f7c126c4b243712409e056e780be9fb3
#
_cell.length_a   1.000
_cell.length_b   1.000
_cell.length_c   1.000
_cell.angle_alpha   90.00
_cell.angle_beta   90.00
_cell.angle_gamma   90.00
#
_symmetry.space_group_name_H-M   'P 1'
#
loop_
_entity.id
_entity.type
_entity.pdbx_description
1 polymer ?
#
loop_
_entity_poly.entity_id
_entity_poly.type
_entity_poly.pdbx_seq_one_letter_code
_entity_poly.pdbx_strand_id
1 'polypeptide(L)'
;MRRCLSLAACVIAAAWVSSAPAAEQFVGRWAVNAEVCASRGGSSAATSALVATDTSLWWFDGYCRIGKMYKAKAVYVQAHCGAKDVPVTLDAEGNRMRVTWGGTKFEGLKRCP
;
A
#
# COMPACT_ATOMS: atom_id res chain seq x y z
N MET A 1 -9.14 -47.08 21.12
CA MET A 1 -8.62 -46.98 20.16
C MET A 1 -9.10 -46.15 19.10
N ARG A 2 -9.97 -46.22 18.57
CA ARG A 2 -10.32 -45.46 17.49
C ARG A 2 -10.43 -44.07 17.79
N ARG A 3 -10.58 -43.64 18.83
CA ARG A 3 -10.73 -42.33 19.14
C ARG A 3 -9.64 -41.46 18.71
N CYS A 4 -8.53 -41.84 18.70
CA CYS A 4 -7.46 -40.97 18.44
C CYS A 4 -7.52 -40.37 17.07
N LEU A 5 -8.26 -40.94 16.21
CA LEU A 5 -8.20 -40.43 14.92
C LEU A 5 -8.60 -39.04 14.84
N SER A 6 -9.50 -38.65 15.57
CA SER A 6 -9.98 -37.32 15.40
C SER A 6 -8.99 -36.26 15.63
N LEU A 7 -7.97 -36.55 16.32
CA LEU A 7 -7.00 -35.56 16.58
C LEU A 7 -6.39 -34.99 15.37
N ALA A 8 -6.15 -35.75 14.44
CA ALA A 8 -5.48 -35.29 13.27
C ALA A 8 -6.15 -34.09 12.64
N ALA A 9 -7.39 -34.05 12.71
CA ALA A 9 -8.08 -32.99 12.04
C ALA A 9 -7.75 -31.62 12.57
N CYS A 10 -7.50 -31.52 13.80
CA CYS A 10 -7.26 -30.23 14.37
C CYS A 10 -6.05 -29.56 13.87
N VAL A 11 -5.07 -30.30 13.60
CA VAL A 11 -3.82 -29.74 13.21
C VAL A 11 -3.87 -28.96 11.96
N ILE A 12 -4.63 -29.40 11.05
CA ILE A 12 -4.67 -28.77 9.79
C ILE A 12 -5.14 -27.37 9.82
N ALA A 13 -6.08 -27.09 10.63
CA ALA A 13 -6.63 -25.77 10.67
C ALA A 13 -5.59 -24.72 10.95
N ALA A 14 -4.59 -25.07 11.65
CA ALA A 14 -3.60 -24.07 12.01
C ALA A 14 -2.79 -23.58 10.84
N ALA A 15 -2.80 -24.26 9.79
CA ALA A 15 -1.98 -23.90 8.66
C ALA A 15 -2.56 -22.76 7.83
N TRP A 16 -3.63 -22.22 8.26
CA TRP A 16 -4.27 -21.23 7.47
C TRP A 16 -3.84 -19.83 7.65
N VAL A 17 -2.73 -19.63 8.20
CA VAL A 17 -2.23 -18.29 8.33
C VAL A 17 -1.80 -17.85 6.98
N SER A 18 -2.52 -17.04 6.36
CA SER A 18 -2.16 -16.59 5.04
C SER A 18 -1.60 -15.19 5.10
N SER A 19 -0.69 -14.90 4.24
CA SER A 19 -0.16 -13.55 4.14
C SER A 19 -1.14 -12.71 3.35
N ALA A 20 -1.07 -11.42 3.54
CA ALA A 20 -1.92 -10.51 2.82
C ALA A 20 -1.61 -10.58 1.33
N PRO A 21 -2.58 -10.40 0.49
CA PRO A 21 -2.35 -10.34 -0.95
C PRO A 21 -1.38 -9.24 -1.29
N ALA A 22 -0.58 -9.45 -2.29
CA ALA A 22 0.40 -8.46 -2.70
C ALA A 22 -0.24 -7.12 -2.99
N ALA A 23 -1.45 -7.13 -3.50
CA ALA A 23 -2.14 -5.91 -3.83
C ALA A 23 -2.44 -5.05 -2.63
N GLU A 24 -2.49 -5.63 -1.44
CA GLU A 24 -2.78 -4.86 -0.25
C GLU A 24 -1.53 -4.39 0.45
N GLN A 25 -0.38 -4.75 -0.05
CA GLN A 25 0.85 -4.33 0.58
C GLN A 25 1.08 -2.83 0.49
N PHE A 26 0.46 -2.17 -0.47
CA PHE A 26 0.63 -0.74 -0.62
C PHE A 26 -0.21 0.05 0.39
N VAL A 27 -1.18 -0.59 1.01
CA VAL A 27 -2.06 0.11 1.94
C VAL A 27 -1.29 0.49 3.20
N GLY A 28 -1.35 1.75 3.56
CA GLY A 28 -0.65 2.23 4.74
C GLY A 28 -0.18 3.65 4.57
N ARG A 29 0.70 4.06 5.46
CA ARG A 29 1.27 5.38 5.44
C ARG A 29 2.75 5.25 5.13
N TRP A 30 3.23 6.05 4.20
CA TRP A 30 4.59 5.93 3.69
C TRP A 30 5.27 7.29 3.64
N ALA A 31 6.53 7.34 3.99
CA ALA A 31 7.26 8.61 3.97
C ALA A 31 8.74 8.35 3.78
N VAL A 32 9.48 9.40 3.43
CA VAL A 32 10.91 9.27 3.20
C VAL A 32 11.69 9.11 4.50
N ASN A 33 11.13 9.57 5.61
CA ASN A 33 11.77 9.39 6.91
C ASN A 33 10.73 9.51 8.03
N ALA A 34 11.16 9.28 9.26
CA ALA A 34 10.26 9.27 10.39
C ALA A 34 9.64 10.62 10.71
N GLU A 35 10.36 11.67 10.43
CA GLU A 35 9.83 13.01 10.70
C GLU A 35 8.67 13.33 9.80
N VAL A 36 8.76 12.93 8.56
CA VAL A 36 7.67 13.15 7.62
C VAL A 36 6.48 12.28 7.98
N CYS A 37 6.72 11.10 8.54
CA CYS A 37 5.62 10.27 9.02
C CYS A 37 4.77 10.98 10.05
N ALA A 38 5.40 11.76 10.89
CA ALA A 38 4.69 12.46 11.97
C ALA A 38 4.06 13.76 11.52
N SER A 39 4.47 14.29 10.38
CA SER A 39 3.95 15.58 9.96
C SER A 39 2.69 15.41 9.14
N ARG A 40 1.88 16.45 9.12
CA ARG A 40 0.67 16.41 8.35
C ARG A 40 0.76 17.38 7.21
N GLY A 41 0.66 16.83 6.04
CA GLY A 41 0.64 17.63 4.85
C GLY A 41 1.99 18.23 4.57
N GLY A 42 2.14 18.69 3.43
CA GLY A 42 3.34 19.34 2.93
C GLY A 42 3.06 19.59 1.49
N SER A 43 3.84 20.44 0.88
CA SER A 43 3.59 20.82 -0.50
C SER A 43 4.41 20.01 -1.48
N SER A 44 5.22 19.09 -1.01
CA SER A 44 6.03 18.28 -1.91
C SER A 44 6.01 16.81 -1.48
N ALA A 45 6.39 15.94 -2.39
CA ALA A 45 6.44 14.52 -2.09
C ALA A 45 7.41 14.21 -0.96
N ALA A 46 8.51 14.94 -0.88
CA ALA A 46 9.53 14.69 0.14
C ALA A 46 9.09 15.13 1.52
N THR A 47 8.12 16.03 1.63
CA THR A 47 7.68 16.55 2.91
C THR A 47 6.29 16.08 3.30
N SER A 48 5.67 15.21 2.50
CA SER A 48 4.33 14.71 2.77
C SER A 48 4.37 13.20 2.93
N ALA A 49 3.60 12.68 3.87
CA ALA A 49 3.40 11.25 3.95
C ALA A 49 2.31 10.85 2.96
N LEU A 50 2.55 9.79 2.24
CA LEU A 50 1.55 9.22 1.35
C LEU A 50 0.67 8.30 2.17
N VAL A 51 -0.62 8.56 2.19
CA VAL A 51 -1.58 7.69 2.85
C VAL A 51 -2.34 6.96 1.78
N ALA A 52 -2.18 5.66 1.73
CA ALA A 52 -2.82 4.84 0.71
C ALA A 52 -3.82 3.90 1.36
N THR A 53 -5.03 3.88 0.82
CA THR A 53 -6.04 2.91 1.21
C THR A 53 -6.40 2.13 -0.05
N ASP A 54 -7.31 1.20 0.07
CA ASP A 54 -7.74 0.44 -1.10
C ASP A 54 -8.62 1.25 -2.04
N THR A 55 -9.04 2.45 -1.64
CA THR A 55 -9.91 3.27 -2.49
C THR A 55 -9.39 4.68 -2.71
N SER A 56 -8.33 5.07 -2.03
CA SER A 56 -7.86 6.46 -2.12
C SER A 56 -6.37 6.58 -1.88
N LEU A 57 -5.82 7.68 -2.38
CA LEU A 57 -4.45 8.06 -2.14
C LEU A 57 -4.46 9.51 -1.69
N TRP A 58 -3.73 9.81 -0.63
CA TRP A 58 -3.63 11.17 -0.14
C TRP A 58 -2.16 11.51 -0.02
N TRP A 59 -1.70 12.49 -0.80
CA TRP A 59 -0.30 12.85 -0.81
C TRP A 59 -0.17 14.34 -1.10
N PHE A 60 0.99 14.77 -1.60
CA PHE A 60 1.24 16.18 -1.85
C PHE A 60 0.26 16.80 -2.83
N ASP A 61 -0.36 16.00 -3.69
CA ASP A 61 -1.35 16.48 -4.64
C ASP A 61 -2.75 16.53 -4.01
N GLY A 62 -2.87 16.25 -2.73
CA GLY A 62 -4.14 16.24 -2.03
C GLY A 62 -4.80 14.88 -2.09
N TYR A 63 -6.09 14.88 -1.98
CA TYR A 63 -6.86 13.64 -1.97
C TYR A 63 -7.14 13.19 -3.40
N CYS A 64 -6.89 11.92 -3.65
CA CYS A 64 -7.17 11.33 -4.95
C CYS A 64 -7.97 10.06 -4.74
N ARG A 65 -9.03 9.91 -5.50
CA ARG A 65 -9.83 8.71 -5.46
C ARG A 65 -9.27 7.72 -6.46
N ILE A 66 -9.17 6.46 -6.08
CA ILE A 66 -8.72 5.42 -7.00
C ILE A 66 -9.89 5.04 -7.91
N GLY A 67 -9.70 5.20 -9.20
CA GLY A 67 -10.68 4.78 -10.17
C GLY A 67 -10.43 3.35 -10.58
N LYS A 68 -9.57 3.16 -11.58
CA LYS A 68 -9.24 1.82 -12.02
C LYS A 68 -7.96 1.36 -11.36
N MET A 69 -7.90 0.08 -11.08
CA MET A 69 -6.73 -0.51 -10.45
C MET A 69 -6.41 -1.83 -11.14
N TYR A 70 -5.16 -1.99 -11.53
CA TYR A 70 -4.69 -3.22 -12.12
C TYR A 70 -3.58 -3.78 -11.23
N LYS A 71 -3.77 -4.98 -10.72
CA LYS A 71 -2.86 -5.59 -9.77
C LYS A 71 -2.00 -6.62 -10.47
N ALA A 72 -0.71 -6.40 -10.41
CA ALA A 72 0.26 -7.32 -10.97
C ALA A 72 1.44 -7.33 -10.01
N LYS A 73 2.66 -7.36 -10.51
CA LYS A 73 3.83 -7.29 -9.67
C LYS A 73 3.82 -5.97 -8.91
N ALA A 74 3.44 -4.91 -9.57
CA ALA A 74 3.16 -3.64 -8.92
C ALA A 74 1.67 -3.36 -9.10
N VAL A 75 1.16 -2.34 -8.43
CA VAL A 75 -0.23 -1.96 -8.55
C VAL A 75 -0.31 -0.69 -9.39
N TYR A 76 -1.05 -0.77 -10.48
CA TYR A 76 -1.21 0.35 -11.40
C TYR A 76 -2.58 0.97 -11.16
N VAL A 77 -2.60 2.26 -10.90
CA VAL A 77 -3.80 2.95 -10.47
C VAL A 77 -4.05 4.15 -11.36
N GLN A 78 -5.30 4.34 -11.70
CA GLN A 78 -5.73 5.58 -12.32
C GLN A 78 -6.35 6.41 -11.19
N ALA A 79 -5.67 7.44 -10.76
CA ALA A 79 -6.13 8.24 -9.63
C ALA A 79 -6.83 9.50 -10.14
N HIS A 80 -7.90 9.86 -9.47
CA HIS A 80 -8.65 11.06 -9.82
C HIS A 80 -8.40 12.09 -8.72
N CYS A 81 -7.57 13.07 -9.05
CA CYS A 81 -7.13 14.08 -8.11
C CYS A 81 -7.75 15.42 -8.50
N GLY A 82 -8.91 15.70 -7.93
CA GLY A 82 -9.64 16.88 -8.33
C GLY A 82 -10.09 16.74 -9.77
N ALA A 83 -9.71 17.67 -10.60
CA ALA A 83 -10.09 17.64 -12.00
C ALA A 83 -9.09 16.87 -12.88
N LYS A 84 -8.02 16.35 -12.29
CA LYS A 84 -6.97 15.66 -13.04
C LYS A 84 -7.03 14.16 -12.83
N ASP A 85 -6.66 13.44 -13.86
CA ASP A 85 -6.43 12.01 -13.74
C ASP A 85 -4.92 11.80 -13.75
N VAL A 86 -4.43 11.07 -12.77
CA VAL A 86 -3.00 10.86 -12.61
C VAL A 86 -2.73 9.35 -12.61
N PRO A 87 -1.87 8.89 -13.52
CA PRO A 87 -1.47 7.49 -13.49
C PRO A 87 -0.46 7.30 -12.37
N VAL A 88 -0.70 6.29 -11.55
CA VAL A 88 0.15 6.03 -10.38
C VAL A 88 0.54 4.56 -10.38
N THR A 89 1.81 4.29 -10.12
CA THR A 89 2.28 2.94 -9.92
C THR A 89 2.78 2.83 -8.49
N LEU A 90 2.28 1.84 -7.78
CA LEU A 90 2.68 1.59 -6.40
C LEU A 90 3.38 0.24 -6.34
N ASP A 91 4.65 0.26 -6.00
CA ASP A 91 5.45 -0.95 -5.95
C ASP A 91 5.97 -1.12 -4.53
N ALA A 92 5.16 -1.78 -3.72
CA ALA A 92 5.46 -1.98 -2.30
C ALA A 92 6.10 -3.33 -2.10
N GLU A 93 7.16 -3.35 -1.31
CA GLU A 93 7.85 -4.58 -1.00
C GLU A 93 8.29 -4.51 0.44
N GLY A 94 7.59 -5.19 1.31
CA GLY A 94 7.86 -5.13 2.74
C GLY A 94 7.61 -3.73 3.28
N ASN A 95 8.63 -3.15 3.86
CA ASN A 95 8.53 -1.83 4.44
C ASN A 95 8.97 -0.71 3.52
N ARG A 96 9.16 -1.02 2.24
CA ARG A 96 9.61 -0.03 1.27
C ARG A 96 8.62 0.07 0.14
N MET A 97 8.55 1.24 -0.46
CA MET A 97 7.70 1.44 -1.61
C MET A 97 8.33 2.41 -2.60
N ARG A 98 8.22 2.06 -3.87
CA ARG A 98 8.51 2.97 -4.95
C ARG A 98 7.20 3.43 -5.53
N VAL A 99 7.12 4.71 -5.84
CA VAL A 99 5.90 5.28 -6.38
C VAL A 99 6.24 6.01 -7.66
N THR A 100 5.49 5.77 -8.71
CA THR A 100 5.57 6.58 -9.91
C THR A 100 4.27 7.37 -9.96
N TRP A 101 4.38 8.68 -9.88
CA TRP A 101 3.21 9.55 -9.79
C TRP A 101 3.23 10.49 -10.98
N GLY A 102 2.30 10.26 -11.90
CA GLY A 102 2.25 11.08 -13.09
C GLY A 102 3.53 11.08 -13.90
N GLY A 103 4.25 9.97 -13.91
CA GLY A 103 5.49 9.87 -14.65
C GLY A 103 6.74 10.17 -13.85
N THR A 104 6.61 10.71 -12.64
CA THR A 104 7.77 11.01 -11.81
C THR A 104 7.98 9.88 -10.80
N LYS A 105 9.20 9.39 -10.71
CA LYS A 105 9.53 8.29 -9.81
C LYS A 105 10.00 8.80 -8.48
N PHE A 106 9.46 8.22 -7.42
CA PHE A 106 9.88 8.51 -6.07
C PHE A 106 10.30 7.20 -5.43
N GLU A 107 11.53 7.12 -4.99
CA GLU A 107 12.05 5.93 -4.35
C GLU A 107 12.39 6.24 -2.90
N GLY A 108 12.54 5.20 -2.14
CA GLY A 108 12.96 5.39 -0.76
C GLY A 108 11.85 5.69 0.23
N LEU A 109 10.60 5.50 -0.17
CA LEU A 109 9.52 5.63 0.79
C LEU A 109 9.54 4.42 1.70
N LYS A 110 9.32 4.65 2.98
CA LYS A 110 9.29 3.60 3.99
C LYS A 110 7.96 3.63 4.70
N ARG A 111 7.56 2.47 5.17
CA ARG A 111 6.29 2.36 5.87
C ARG A 111 6.42 3.06 7.23
N CYS A 112 5.47 3.91 7.54
CA CYS A 112 5.41 4.58 8.83
C CYS A 112 4.93 3.60 9.90
N PRO A 113 5.44 3.73 11.11
CA PRO A 113 5.03 2.87 12.22
C PRO A 113 3.59 3.08 12.64
#